data_777fce06d6a0fe804eb2417149fc5171
#
_entry.id   777fce06d6a0fe804eb2417149fc5171
#
_cell.length_a   1.000
_cell.length_b   1.000
_cell.length_c   1.000
_cell.angle_alpha   90.00
_cell.angle_beta   90.00
_cell.angle_gamma   90.00
#
_symmetry.space_group_name_H-M   'P 1'
#
loop_
_entity.id
_entity.type
_entity.pdbx_description
1 polymer ?
#
loop_
_entity_poly.entity_id
_entity_poly.type
_entity_poly.pdbx_seq_one_letter_code
_entity_poly.pdbx_strand_id
1 'polypeptide(L)'
;MEQRYLPIGRMLRRQMRMLVVYNVLTLLAGAITLTQVFAQQAQPSGQEMVGALHSAFGEHHERAVHAKGVVVTGTFTPAASASAITKAPHLQKSVGTITIIGRFSNFTGFPDISDKDPNASPRGMAVRFILPDGTATDVVNHSFNGFPTATSAEFADLLRAIGASGKNAPHPNPLELFLAVHPVAKTFLTTQKPPPVSWGTTAYFGVNSFKFTNADGKSCFVRYQFIPLAGEAYLDAEQIAAADPNYLSRELETRLAQGPIQFRWQVQIASSADDIGDPSKAWPADRQVVELGILSFTRVIPGEQVSQNLQFQPGAVTAGIETADDMLDVRKKSYPISVSERESKK
;
A
#
# COMPACT_ATOMS: atom_id res chain seq x y z
N MET A 1 33.82 -42.84 77.92
CA MET A 1 32.72 -42.89 76.95
C MET A 1 32.72 -41.64 76.15
N GLU A 2 33.34 -41.61 74.97
CA GLU A 2 33.38 -40.44 74.08
C GLU A 2 32.27 -40.58 73.04
N GLN A 3 31.34 -39.65 73.07
CA GLN A 3 30.32 -39.54 71.99
C GLN A 3 30.88 -38.67 70.89
N ARG A 4 31.08 -39.27 69.70
CA ARG A 4 31.48 -38.57 68.49
C ARG A 4 30.26 -37.86 67.84
N TYR A 5 30.24 -36.55 67.83
CA TYR A 5 29.32 -35.76 67.07
C TYR A 5 29.76 -35.73 65.59
N LEU A 6 28.88 -36.18 64.70
CA LEU A 6 29.04 -36.02 63.26
C LEU A 6 28.59 -34.60 62.87
N PRO A 7 29.31 -33.92 61.97
CA PRO A 7 29.00 -32.55 61.62
C PRO A 7 27.86 -32.46 60.58
N ILE A 8 26.70 -31.95 61.02
CA ILE A 8 25.47 -31.67 60.24
C ILE A 8 25.74 -30.69 59.09
N GLY A 9 26.83 -29.96 59.08
CA GLY A 9 27.14 -28.90 58.10
C GLY A 9 27.41 -29.34 56.63
N ARG A 10 27.75 -30.61 56.39
CA ARG A 10 28.04 -31.10 55.02
C ARG A 10 26.79 -31.53 54.26
N MET A 11 25.72 -31.93 54.95
CA MET A 11 24.48 -32.41 54.34
C MET A 11 23.62 -31.22 53.86
N LEU A 12 23.56 -30.12 54.62
CA LEU A 12 22.85 -28.91 54.22
C LEU A 12 23.47 -28.19 53.00
N ARG A 13 24.81 -28.18 52.88
CA ARG A 13 25.51 -27.59 51.74
C ARG A 13 25.29 -28.36 50.41
N ARG A 14 25.08 -29.67 50.50
CA ARG A 14 24.80 -30.49 49.31
C ARG A 14 23.36 -30.36 48.82
N GLN A 15 22.42 -30.21 49.72
CA GLN A 15 21.00 -29.96 49.38
C GLN A 15 20.80 -28.54 48.83
N MET A 16 21.43 -27.53 49.40
CA MET A 16 21.38 -26.17 48.86
C MET A 16 22.00 -26.02 47.45
N ARG A 17 23.13 -26.76 47.19
CA ARG A 17 23.68 -26.76 45.82
C ARG A 17 22.81 -27.48 44.80
N MET A 18 22.10 -28.56 45.17
CA MET A 18 21.14 -29.22 44.29
C MET A 18 19.91 -28.35 44.03
N LEU A 19 19.38 -27.59 45.02
CA LEU A 19 18.24 -26.68 44.82
C LEU A 19 18.60 -25.51 43.92
N VAL A 20 19.80 -24.96 44.04
CA VAL A 20 20.26 -23.86 43.17
C VAL A 20 20.47 -24.32 41.73
N VAL A 21 21.03 -25.52 41.52
CA VAL A 21 21.19 -26.09 40.18
C VAL A 21 19.87 -26.43 39.53
N TYR A 22 18.87 -26.91 40.30
CA TYR A 22 17.52 -27.21 39.79
C TYR A 22 16.78 -25.96 39.42
N ASN A 23 16.89 -24.86 40.19
CA ASN A 23 16.27 -23.58 39.88
C ASN A 23 16.95 -22.86 38.70
N VAL A 24 18.26 -23.00 38.51
CA VAL A 24 18.95 -22.42 37.36
C VAL A 24 18.65 -23.21 36.09
N LEU A 25 18.52 -24.55 36.15
CA LEU A 25 18.09 -25.36 35.01
C LEU A 25 16.61 -25.13 34.59
N THR A 26 15.72 -24.91 35.56
CA THR A 26 14.32 -24.57 35.26
C THR A 26 14.17 -23.15 34.74
N LEU A 27 14.98 -22.18 35.18
CA LEU A 27 15.03 -20.83 34.62
C LEU A 27 15.63 -20.81 33.20
N LEU A 28 16.64 -21.61 32.90
CA LEU A 28 17.22 -21.77 31.57
C LEU A 28 16.25 -22.52 30.62
N ALA A 29 15.54 -23.53 31.09
CA ALA A 29 14.50 -24.21 30.30
C ALA A 29 13.29 -23.32 30.04
N GLY A 30 12.92 -22.44 31.00
CA GLY A 30 11.87 -21.45 30.84
C GLY A 30 12.26 -20.29 29.88
N ALA A 31 13.55 -19.95 29.77
CA ALA A 31 14.03 -18.93 28.85
C ALA A 31 14.13 -19.44 27.40
N ILE A 32 14.28 -20.75 27.18
CA ILE A 32 14.31 -21.37 25.84
C ILE A 32 12.91 -21.52 25.23
N THR A 33 11.84 -21.51 26.06
CA THR A 33 10.45 -21.62 25.57
C THR A 33 9.78 -20.28 25.25
N LEU A 34 10.46 -19.14 25.39
CA LEU A 34 9.94 -17.81 25.09
C LEU A 34 10.53 -17.17 23.84
N THR A 35 11.38 -17.83 23.09
CA THR A 35 11.48 -17.59 21.67
C THR A 35 10.26 -18.24 21.00
N GLN A 36 9.10 -17.63 21.12
CA GLN A 36 8.09 -17.82 20.10
C GLN A 36 8.76 -17.44 18.78
N VAL A 37 9.17 -18.44 18.03
CA VAL A 37 9.33 -18.34 16.60
C VAL A 37 7.96 -17.84 16.13
N PHE A 38 7.82 -16.56 15.93
CA PHE A 38 6.75 -16.04 15.06
C PHE A 38 6.99 -16.74 13.73
N ALA A 39 6.32 -17.87 13.52
CA ALA A 39 6.30 -18.50 12.23
C ALA A 39 5.79 -17.39 11.30
N GLN A 40 6.66 -16.89 10.42
CA GLN A 40 6.28 -15.89 9.45
C GLN A 40 5.09 -16.47 8.68
N GLN A 41 3.93 -15.86 8.86
CA GLN A 41 2.70 -16.34 8.26
C GLN A 41 2.92 -16.44 6.75
N ALA A 42 2.60 -17.59 6.15
CA ALA A 42 2.83 -17.80 4.73
C ALA A 42 2.09 -16.73 3.92
N GLN A 43 2.75 -16.15 2.93
CA GLN A 43 2.14 -15.16 2.06
C GLN A 43 0.97 -15.80 1.31
N PRO A 44 -0.20 -15.14 1.21
CA PRO A 44 -1.34 -15.65 0.47
C PRO A 44 -1.00 -15.76 -1.02
N SER A 45 -1.55 -16.77 -1.67
CA SER A 45 -1.58 -16.83 -3.14
C SER A 45 -2.38 -15.67 -3.73
N GLY A 46 -2.24 -15.42 -5.02
CA GLY A 46 -3.06 -14.42 -5.71
C GLY A 46 -4.56 -14.71 -5.60
N GLN A 47 -4.96 -15.98 -5.68
CA GLN A 47 -6.35 -16.41 -5.56
C GLN A 47 -6.91 -16.18 -4.14
N GLU A 48 -6.13 -16.51 -3.11
CA GLU A 48 -6.54 -16.26 -1.72
C GLU A 48 -6.69 -14.76 -1.42
N MET A 49 -5.81 -13.92 -2.00
CA MET A 49 -5.92 -12.46 -1.84
C MET A 49 -7.17 -11.91 -2.54
N VAL A 50 -7.47 -12.35 -3.78
CA VAL A 50 -8.69 -11.94 -4.49
C VAL A 50 -9.93 -12.44 -3.75
N GLY A 51 -9.94 -13.68 -3.26
CA GLY A 51 -11.02 -14.20 -2.41
C GLY A 51 -11.22 -13.40 -1.12
N ALA A 52 -10.13 -12.91 -0.49
CA ALA A 52 -10.24 -12.02 0.67
C ALA A 52 -10.84 -10.65 0.29
N LEU A 53 -10.50 -10.08 -0.86
CA LEU A 53 -11.13 -8.86 -1.37
C LEU A 53 -12.62 -9.07 -1.63
N HIS A 54 -13.01 -10.18 -2.24
CA HIS A 54 -14.42 -10.51 -2.44
C HIS A 54 -15.19 -10.74 -1.13
N SER A 55 -14.53 -11.30 -0.11
CA SER A 55 -15.16 -11.43 1.20
C SER A 55 -15.47 -10.08 1.84
N ALA A 56 -14.62 -9.07 1.62
CA ALA A 56 -14.81 -7.72 2.16
C ALA A 56 -15.82 -6.88 1.36
N PHE A 57 -15.81 -6.99 0.03
CA PHE A 57 -16.52 -6.07 -0.86
C PHE A 57 -17.59 -6.73 -1.75
N GLY A 58 -17.71 -8.05 -1.70
CA GLY A 58 -18.56 -8.80 -2.63
C GLY A 58 -17.91 -9.02 -4.00
N GLU A 59 -18.48 -9.92 -4.76
CA GLU A 59 -18.11 -10.18 -6.14
C GLU A 59 -19.09 -9.44 -7.08
N HIS A 60 -18.59 -8.42 -7.76
CA HIS A 60 -19.39 -7.55 -8.64
C HIS A 60 -19.07 -7.71 -10.11
N HIS A 61 -18.18 -8.66 -10.48
CA HIS A 61 -17.62 -8.81 -11.82
C HIS A 61 -16.91 -7.56 -12.34
N GLU A 62 -16.46 -6.74 -11.40
CA GLU A 62 -15.68 -5.53 -11.58
C GLU A 62 -14.27 -5.75 -10.97
N ARG A 63 -13.49 -4.67 -10.81
CA ARG A 63 -12.26 -4.79 -10.02
C ARG A 63 -12.58 -5.19 -8.59
N ALA A 64 -11.87 -6.18 -8.06
CA ALA A 64 -12.06 -6.64 -6.67
C ALA A 64 -11.80 -5.52 -5.63
N VAL A 65 -11.05 -4.50 -6.03
CA VAL A 65 -10.81 -3.27 -5.27
C VAL A 65 -10.58 -2.12 -6.24
N HIS A 66 -10.87 -0.88 -5.85
CA HIS A 66 -10.85 0.29 -6.74
C HIS A 66 -11.79 0.15 -7.95
N ALA A 67 -12.99 -0.40 -7.76
CA ALA A 67 -13.94 -0.67 -8.83
C ALA A 67 -14.39 0.62 -9.52
N LYS A 68 -14.93 1.58 -8.77
CA LYS A 68 -15.34 2.89 -9.30
C LYS A 68 -14.13 3.76 -9.64
N GLY A 69 -14.04 4.24 -10.88
CA GLY A 69 -12.95 5.13 -11.29
C GLY A 69 -13.05 5.61 -12.72
N VAL A 70 -12.18 6.56 -13.08
CA VAL A 70 -12.13 7.24 -14.37
C VAL A 70 -10.75 7.13 -14.99
N VAL A 71 -10.70 6.79 -16.28
CA VAL A 71 -9.46 6.73 -17.06
C VAL A 71 -9.17 8.09 -17.68
N VAL A 72 -7.93 8.51 -17.59
CA VAL A 72 -7.41 9.76 -18.16
C VAL A 72 -6.17 9.50 -18.99
N THR A 73 -5.86 10.39 -19.92
CA THR A 73 -4.60 10.37 -20.66
C THR A 73 -3.93 11.72 -20.60
N GLY A 74 -2.63 11.71 -20.86
CA GLY A 74 -1.81 12.91 -20.83
C GLY A 74 -0.36 12.60 -21.18
N THR A 75 0.54 13.38 -20.61
CA THR A 75 1.97 13.29 -20.85
C THR A 75 2.76 13.28 -19.56
N PHE A 76 3.96 12.71 -19.62
CA PHE A 76 4.96 12.79 -18.56
C PHE A 76 6.23 13.41 -19.15
N THR A 77 6.79 14.38 -18.43
CA THR A 77 8.07 15.02 -18.77
C THR A 77 9.06 14.76 -17.63
N PRO A 78 10.14 14.01 -17.86
CA PRO A 78 11.10 13.67 -16.80
C PRO A 78 11.94 14.89 -16.39
N ALA A 79 12.23 14.98 -15.09
CA ALA A 79 13.15 15.97 -14.54
C ALA A 79 14.62 15.57 -14.78
N ALA A 80 15.51 16.54 -14.88
CA ALA A 80 16.95 16.28 -15.00
C ALA A 80 17.53 15.55 -13.78
N SER A 81 16.96 15.75 -12.59
CA SER A 81 17.34 15.10 -11.33
C SER A 81 17.13 13.59 -11.30
N ALA A 82 16.19 13.07 -12.08
CA ALA A 82 15.84 11.65 -12.08
C ALA A 82 17.02 10.75 -12.51
N SER A 83 17.78 11.16 -13.54
CA SER A 83 18.92 10.39 -14.05
C SER A 83 20.06 10.23 -13.05
N ALA A 84 20.14 11.07 -12.02
CA ALA A 84 21.14 10.94 -10.97
C ALA A 84 20.94 9.70 -10.09
N ILE A 85 19.71 9.20 -9.98
CA ILE A 85 19.36 8.09 -9.08
C ILE A 85 18.91 6.82 -9.82
N THR A 86 18.54 6.91 -11.10
CA THR A 86 18.12 5.73 -11.88
C THR A 86 18.47 5.86 -13.34
N LYS A 87 18.75 4.71 -13.98
CA LYS A 87 18.91 4.59 -15.44
C LYS A 87 17.62 4.19 -16.17
N ALA A 88 16.48 4.19 -15.48
CA ALA A 88 15.19 3.82 -16.08
C ALA A 88 14.89 4.68 -17.33
N PRO A 89 14.55 4.10 -18.50
CA PRO A 89 14.46 4.83 -19.77
C PRO A 89 13.48 6.02 -19.73
N HIS A 90 12.29 5.83 -19.15
CA HIS A 90 11.26 6.89 -19.05
C HIS A 90 11.64 8.03 -18.09
N LEU A 91 12.69 7.86 -17.28
CA LEU A 91 13.23 8.85 -16.33
C LEU A 91 14.50 9.55 -16.85
N GLN A 92 14.89 9.29 -18.09
CA GLN A 92 16.00 9.98 -18.72
C GLN A 92 15.49 11.25 -19.44
N LYS A 93 16.13 12.39 -19.21
CA LYS A 93 15.75 13.64 -19.89
C LYS A 93 15.77 13.53 -21.42
N SER A 94 16.63 12.66 -21.95
CA SER A 94 16.76 12.42 -23.39
C SER A 94 15.53 11.79 -24.03
N VAL A 95 14.62 11.16 -23.26
CA VAL A 95 13.40 10.59 -23.81
C VAL A 95 12.37 11.67 -24.21
N GLY A 96 12.53 12.88 -23.69
CA GLY A 96 11.57 13.98 -23.89
C GLY A 96 10.26 13.70 -23.16
N THR A 97 9.15 14.14 -23.75
CA THR A 97 7.80 13.94 -23.20
C THR A 97 7.21 12.65 -23.77
N ILE A 98 6.69 11.79 -22.90
CA ILE A 98 6.06 10.52 -23.27
C ILE A 98 4.57 10.50 -22.92
N THR A 99 3.82 9.64 -23.60
CA THR A 99 2.39 9.44 -23.32
C THR A 99 2.19 8.67 -22.03
N ILE A 100 1.19 9.08 -21.24
CA ILE A 100 0.73 8.36 -20.07
C ILE A 100 -0.77 8.08 -20.14
N ILE A 101 -1.16 6.96 -19.53
CA ILE A 101 -2.56 6.63 -19.24
C ILE A 101 -2.69 6.55 -17.72
N GLY A 102 -3.61 7.31 -17.15
CA GLY A 102 -3.90 7.31 -15.71
C GLY A 102 -5.26 6.75 -15.40
N ARG A 103 -5.47 6.33 -14.18
CA ARG A 103 -6.79 6.01 -13.65
C ARG A 103 -6.91 6.52 -12.22
N PHE A 104 -7.87 7.38 -11.99
CA PHE A 104 -8.32 7.75 -10.66
C PHE A 104 -9.43 6.82 -10.20
N SER A 105 -9.53 6.57 -8.88
CA SER A 105 -10.52 5.63 -8.36
C SER A 105 -10.84 5.86 -6.89
N ASN A 106 -11.99 5.35 -6.45
CA ASN A 106 -12.34 5.14 -5.06
C ASN A 106 -11.79 3.81 -4.55
N PHE A 107 -11.67 3.62 -3.22
CA PHE A 107 -10.93 2.49 -2.64
C PHE A 107 -11.62 1.14 -2.82
N THR A 108 -12.90 1.03 -2.51
CA THR A 108 -13.58 -0.27 -2.37
C THR A 108 -13.81 -1.00 -3.70
N GLY A 109 -14.21 -2.29 -3.61
CA GLY A 109 -14.74 -3.08 -4.73
C GLY A 109 -16.20 -2.78 -5.10
N PHE A 110 -16.89 -1.85 -4.39
CA PHE A 110 -18.24 -1.44 -4.74
C PHE A 110 -18.24 -0.48 -5.94
N PRO A 111 -18.80 -0.85 -7.11
CA PRO A 111 -18.73 -0.03 -8.32
C PRO A 111 -19.59 1.24 -8.24
N ASP A 112 -20.58 1.26 -7.39
CA ASP A 112 -21.56 2.35 -7.21
C ASP A 112 -21.33 3.17 -5.93
N ILE A 113 -20.23 2.96 -5.20
CA ILE A 113 -19.94 3.69 -3.97
C ILE A 113 -20.01 5.21 -4.19
N SER A 114 -20.68 5.92 -3.30
CA SER A 114 -20.70 7.38 -3.33
C SER A 114 -19.30 7.96 -3.13
N ASP A 115 -18.95 9.01 -3.91
CA ASP A 115 -17.65 9.69 -3.76
C ASP A 115 -17.49 10.37 -2.39
N LYS A 116 -18.60 10.68 -1.72
CA LYS A 116 -18.59 11.26 -0.38
C LYS A 116 -18.66 10.25 0.75
N ASP A 117 -18.77 8.94 0.44
CA ASP A 117 -18.73 7.89 1.46
C ASP A 117 -17.33 7.83 2.09
N PRO A 118 -17.20 7.78 3.44
CA PRO A 118 -15.91 7.62 4.11
C PRO A 118 -15.14 6.38 3.63
N ASN A 119 -15.83 5.29 3.29
CA ASN A 119 -15.21 4.06 2.79
C ASN A 119 -14.69 4.18 1.34
N ALA A 120 -15.00 5.27 0.64
CA ALA A 120 -14.44 5.55 -0.67
C ALA A 120 -12.96 6.00 -0.61
N SER A 121 -12.44 6.29 0.59
CA SER A 121 -11.03 6.61 0.86
C SER A 121 -10.25 5.38 1.36
N PRO A 122 -8.92 5.31 1.10
CA PRO A 122 -8.11 6.27 0.34
C PRO A 122 -8.41 6.25 -1.16
N ARG A 123 -8.24 7.41 -1.84
CA ARG A 123 -8.37 7.47 -3.30
C ARG A 123 -7.20 6.78 -3.98
N GLY A 124 -7.43 6.16 -5.13
CA GLY A 124 -6.40 5.51 -5.92
C GLY A 124 -5.97 6.35 -7.13
N MET A 125 -4.70 6.27 -7.49
CA MET A 125 -4.13 6.78 -8.73
C MET A 125 -3.14 5.77 -9.30
N ALA A 126 -3.44 5.24 -10.47
CA ALA A 126 -2.53 4.37 -11.22
C ALA A 126 -2.11 5.09 -12.50
N VAL A 127 -0.83 4.95 -12.89
CA VAL A 127 -0.28 5.57 -14.09
C VAL A 127 0.54 4.53 -14.86
N ARG A 128 0.27 4.41 -16.15
CA ARG A 128 1.06 3.68 -17.14
C ARG A 128 1.86 4.66 -17.97
N PHE A 129 3.16 4.43 -18.02
CA PHE A 129 4.11 5.17 -18.87
C PHE A 129 4.36 4.33 -20.13
N ILE A 130 4.05 4.90 -21.30
CA ILE A 130 4.29 4.25 -22.59
C ILE A 130 5.68 4.66 -23.08
N LEU A 131 6.59 3.70 -23.14
CA LEU A 131 7.97 3.95 -23.54
C LEU A 131 8.08 4.04 -25.08
N PRO A 132 9.13 4.69 -25.62
CA PRO A 132 9.30 4.83 -27.05
C PRO A 132 9.41 3.53 -27.83
N ASP A 133 9.86 2.45 -27.18
CA ASP A 133 9.94 1.09 -27.76
C ASP A 133 8.61 0.32 -27.72
N GLY A 134 7.53 0.97 -27.27
CA GLY A 134 6.20 0.37 -27.13
C GLY A 134 6.01 -0.45 -25.84
N THR A 135 7.04 -0.64 -25.03
CA THR A 135 6.88 -1.26 -23.70
C THR A 135 6.23 -0.29 -22.71
N ALA A 136 5.82 -0.79 -21.55
CA ALA A 136 5.20 0.05 -20.54
C ALA A 136 5.70 -0.30 -19.13
N THR A 137 5.64 0.68 -18.23
CA THR A 137 5.85 0.53 -16.79
C THR A 137 4.72 1.21 -16.03
N ASP A 138 4.33 0.64 -14.89
CA ASP A 138 3.16 1.06 -14.14
C ASP A 138 3.55 1.50 -12.72
N VAL A 139 2.90 2.58 -12.25
CA VAL A 139 2.96 3.05 -10.86
C VAL A 139 1.55 3.06 -10.30
N VAL A 140 1.35 2.46 -9.11
CA VAL A 140 0.04 2.36 -8.45
C VAL A 140 0.14 2.89 -7.03
N ASN A 141 -0.53 3.99 -6.77
CA ASN A 141 -0.49 4.75 -5.53
C ASN A 141 -1.90 4.95 -4.95
N HIS A 142 -1.97 5.34 -3.68
CA HIS A 142 -3.22 5.77 -3.03
C HIS A 142 -3.01 6.97 -2.11
N SER A 143 -4.09 7.64 -1.69
CA SER A 143 -4.03 8.95 -1.02
C SER A 143 -3.73 8.89 0.49
N PHE A 144 -3.26 7.77 1.02
CA PHE A 144 -2.81 7.63 2.40
C PHE A 144 -1.33 7.24 2.42
N ASN A 145 -0.50 7.96 3.19
CA ASN A 145 0.91 7.64 3.30
C ASN A 145 1.14 6.55 4.35
N GLY A 146 0.90 5.31 3.99
CA GLY A 146 0.98 4.11 4.81
C GLY A 146 -0.04 3.07 4.34
N PHE A 147 0.06 1.85 4.86
CA PHE A 147 -0.83 0.73 4.55
C PHE A 147 -1.40 0.16 5.85
N PRO A 148 -2.56 -0.50 5.86
CA PRO A 148 -3.17 -0.95 7.12
C PRO A 148 -2.39 -2.06 7.83
N THR A 149 -1.53 -2.80 7.11
CA THR A 149 -0.80 -3.96 7.63
C THR A 149 0.61 -4.04 7.10
N ALA A 150 1.50 -4.69 7.84
CA ALA A 150 2.89 -4.88 7.44
C ALA A 150 3.05 -5.95 6.34
N THR A 151 2.16 -6.93 6.30
CA THR A 151 2.25 -8.09 5.39
C THR A 151 0.97 -8.31 4.61
N SER A 152 1.08 -9.00 3.45
CA SER A 152 -0.09 -9.42 2.67
C SER A 152 -0.97 -10.42 3.41
N ALA A 153 -0.40 -11.25 4.29
CA ALA A 153 -1.15 -12.20 5.10
C ALA A 153 -2.07 -11.47 6.09
N GLU A 154 -1.53 -10.52 6.86
CA GLU A 154 -2.34 -9.67 7.76
C GLU A 154 -3.38 -8.85 6.98
N PHE A 155 -3.05 -8.41 5.75
CA PHE A 155 -4.03 -7.70 4.92
C PHE A 155 -5.20 -8.61 4.52
N ALA A 156 -4.94 -9.86 4.13
CA ALA A 156 -5.99 -10.82 3.84
C ALA A 156 -6.86 -11.11 5.08
N ASP A 157 -6.27 -11.17 6.27
CA ASP A 157 -7.01 -11.35 7.53
C ASP A 157 -7.87 -10.13 7.87
N LEU A 158 -7.36 -8.90 7.68
CA LEU A 158 -8.16 -7.67 7.79
C LEU A 158 -9.38 -7.70 6.86
N LEU A 159 -9.19 -8.07 5.59
CA LEU A 159 -10.26 -8.15 4.61
C LEU A 159 -11.32 -9.18 4.99
N ARG A 160 -10.91 -10.36 5.47
CA ARG A 160 -11.84 -11.38 5.99
C ARG A 160 -12.60 -10.89 7.23
N ALA A 161 -11.90 -10.17 8.13
CA ALA A 161 -12.53 -9.55 9.30
C ALA A 161 -13.58 -8.50 8.91
N ILE A 162 -13.30 -7.67 7.89
CA ILE A 162 -14.28 -6.72 7.32
C ILE A 162 -15.50 -7.48 6.80
N GLY A 163 -15.31 -8.49 5.95
CA GLY A 163 -16.40 -9.27 5.36
C GLY A 163 -17.28 -9.97 6.40
N ALA A 164 -16.67 -10.46 7.49
CA ALA A 164 -17.39 -11.13 8.59
C ALA A 164 -18.07 -10.14 9.55
N SER A 165 -17.89 -8.84 9.40
CA SER A 165 -18.41 -7.79 10.30
C SER A 165 -19.59 -7.02 9.70
N GLY A 166 -20.47 -7.73 8.96
CA GLY A 166 -21.69 -7.15 8.40
C GLY A 166 -22.66 -6.63 9.48
N LYS A 167 -23.68 -5.90 9.04
CA LYS A 167 -24.66 -5.18 9.88
C LYS A 167 -25.26 -6.01 11.03
N ASN A 168 -25.36 -7.33 10.86
CA ASN A 168 -25.95 -8.24 11.83
C ASN A 168 -24.90 -9.04 12.64
N ALA A 169 -23.61 -8.72 12.51
CA ALA A 169 -22.57 -9.38 13.27
C ALA A 169 -22.67 -9.04 14.77
N PRO A 170 -22.48 -10.01 15.67
CA PRO A 170 -22.49 -9.74 17.11
C PRO A 170 -21.29 -8.87 17.51
N HIS A 171 -21.43 -8.07 18.57
CA HIS A 171 -20.34 -7.26 19.13
C HIS A 171 -19.67 -7.96 20.33
N PRO A 172 -18.31 -7.92 20.47
CA PRO A 172 -17.39 -7.37 19.47
C PRO A 172 -17.34 -8.23 18.20
N ASN A 173 -17.46 -7.59 17.04
CA ASN A 173 -17.40 -8.26 15.75
C ASN A 173 -15.94 -8.57 15.34
N PRO A 174 -15.70 -9.40 14.30
CA PRO A 174 -14.34 -9.77 13.88
C PRO A 174 -13.44 -8.59 13.55
N LEU A 175 -13.97 -7.51 12.95
CA LEU A 175 -13.19 -6.31 12.64
C LEU A 175 -12.79 -5.56 13.93
N GLU A 176 -13.70 -5.43 14.89
CA GLU A 176 -13.40 -4.80 16.20
C GLU A 176 -12.31 -5.58 16.94
N LEU A 177 -12.39 -6.92 16.94
CA LEU A 177 -11.37 -7.79 17.54
C LEU A 177 -10.02 -7.65 16.80
N PHE A 178 -10.01 -7.62 15.48
CA PHE A 178 -8.79 -7.40 14.71
C PHE A 178 -8.15 -6.04 15.04
N LEU A 179 -8.94 -4.97 15.02
CA LEU A 179 -8.46 -3.61 15.26
C LEU A 179 -8.00 -3.38 16.72
N ALA A 180 -8.47 -4.16 17.66
CA ALA A 180 -8.02 -4.09 19.06
C ALA A 180 -6.54 -4.44 19.23
N VAL A 181 -6.00 -5.32 18.36
CA VAL A 181 -4.60 -5.78 18.40
C VAL A 181 -3.76 -5.27 17.22
N HIS A 182 -4.36 -4.54 16.27
CA HIS A 182 -3.69 -3.96 15.10
C HIS A 182 -3.88 -2.43 15.05
N PRO A 183 -3.16 -1.65 15.88
CA PRO A 183 -3.36 -0.20 15.98
C PRO A 183 -3.07 0.55 14.68
N VAL A 184 -2.16 0.06 13.83
CA VAL A 184 -1.87 0.66 12.53
C VAL A 184 -3.07 0.52 11.58
N ALA A 185 -3.70 -0.66 11.52
CA ALA A 185 -4.91 -0.88 10.75
C ALA A 185 -6.07 0.02 11.24
N LYS A 186 -6.21 0.15 12.58
CA LYS A 186 -7.19 1.06 13.17
C LYS A 186 -6.95 2.50 12.73
N THR A 187 -5.72 2.99 12.81
CA THR A 187 -5.34 4.33 12.36
C THR A 187 -5.67 4.51 10.88
N PHE A 188 -5.25 3.57 10.03
CA PHE A 188 -5.55 3.62 8.60
C PHE A 188 -7.05 3.76 8.31
N LEU A 189 -7.90 2.98 8.98
CA LEU A 189 -9.35 3.01 8.74
C LEU A 189 -10.06 4.23 9.33
N THR A 190 -9.50 4.86 10.39
CA THR A 190 -10.19 5.92 11.15
C THR A 190 -9.64 7.33 10.93
N THR A 191 -8.47 7.49 10.27
CA THR A 191 -7.82 8.79 10.08
C THR A 191 -7.68 9.18 8.60
N GLN A 192 -8.56 8.65 7.74
CA GLN A 192 -8.63 9.08 6.34
C GLN A 192 -8.98 10.57 6.25
N LYS A 193 -8.37 11.26 5.28
CA LYS A 193 -8.73 12.66 4.98
C LYS A 193 -10.19 12.73 4.49
N PRO A 194 -10.85 13.87 4.68
CA PRO A 194 -12.18 14.10 4.11
C PRO A 194 -12.20 13.86 2.59
N PRO A 195 -13.38 13.70 1.96
CA PRO A 195 -13.49 13.63 0.52
C PRO A 195 -12.78 14.81 -0.16
N PRO A 196 -11.89 14.57 -1.14
CA PRO A 196 -11.16 15.66 -1.79
C PRO A 196 -12.10 16.49 -2.69
N VAL A 197 -11.79 17.76 -2.88
CA VAL A 197 -12.52 18.61 -3.85
C VAL A 197 -12.42 18.02 -5.25
N SER A 198 -11.26 17.44 -5.59
CA SER A 198 -10.97 16.77 -6.86
C SER A 198 -10.00 15.61 -6.64
N TRP A 199 -10.02 14.59 -7.52
CA TRP A 199 -8.88 13.68 -7.63
C TRP A 199 -7.57 14.41 -7.96
N GLY A 200 -7.64 15.59 -8.61
CA GLY A 200 -6.51 16.44 -8.93
C GLY A 200 -5.99 17.31 -7.77
N THR A 201 -6.63 17.27 -6.61
CA THR A 201 -6.26 18.07 -5.42
C THR A 201 -5.99 17.19 -4.19
N THR A 202 -5.54 15.96 -4.37
CA THR A 202 -5.04 15.13 -3.27
C THR A 202 -3.69 14.50 -3.64
N ALA A 203 -2.82 14.33 -2.66
CA ALA A 203 -1.55 13.65 -2.86
C ALA A 203 -1.75 12.13 -2.88
N TYR A 204 -0.89 11.42 -3.64
CA TYR A 204 -0.89 9.96 -3.71
C TYR A 204 0.49 9.40 -3.38
N PHE A 205 0.52 8.29 -2.65
CA PHE A 205 1.71 7.68 -2.09
C PHE A 205 1.83 6.23 -2.54
N GLY A 206 3.01 5.86 -3.03
CA GLY A 206 3.40 4.48 -3.26
C GLY A 206 4.03 3.94 -1.99
N VAL A 207 3.33 3.06 -1.30
CA VAL A 207 3.76 2.54 0.00
C VAL A 207 4.78 1.39 -0.11
N ASN A 208 4.84 0.76 -1.27
CA ASN A 208 5.84 -0.26 -1.56
C ASN A 208 7.19 0.38 -1.90
N SER A 209 8.27 -0.31 -1.55
CA SER A 209 9.62 0.16 -1.80
C SER A 209 10.17 -0.39 -3.12
N PHE A 210 10.97 0.44 -3.80
CA PHE A 210 11.69 0.07 -5.02
C PHE A 210 13.17 0.38 -4.85
N LYS A 211 14.01 -0.42 -5.50
CA LYS A 211 15.44 -0.15 -5.61
C LYS A 211 15.72 0.52 -6.94
N PHE A 212 16.25 1.72 -6.90
CA PHE A 212 16.71 2.45 -8.06
C PHE A 212 18.22 2.27 -8.23
N THR A 213 18.67 2.10 -9.48
CA THR A 213 20.09 1.97 -9.82
C THR A 213 20.40 2.93 -10.98
N ASN A 214 21.35 3.83 -10.77
CA ASN A 214 21.77 4.80 -11.79
C ASN A 214 22.77 4.21 -12.79
N ALA A 215 23.23 5.02 -13.75
CA ALA A 215 24.20 4.60 -14.78
C ALA A 215 25.55 4.17 -14.21
N ASP A 216 25.97 4.73 -13.07
CA ASP A 216 27.22 4.39 -12.39
C ASP A 216 27.11 3.12 -11.54
N GLY A 217 25.94 2.47 -11.48
CA GLY A 217 25.69 1.29 -10.67
C GLY A 217 25.39 1.61 -9.19
N LYS A 218 25.29 2.88 -8.80
CA LYS A 218 24.90 3.27 -7.44
C LYS A 218 23.39 3.04 -7.26
N SER A 219 23.02 2.47 -6.09
CA SER A 219 21.62 2.13 -5.79
C SER A 219 21.12 2.85 -4.55
N CYS A 220 19.82 3.13 -4.52
CA CYS A 220 19.08 3.61 -3.35
C CYS A 220 17.68 2.98 -3.32
N PHE A 221 17.07 2.89 -2.12
CA PHE A 221 15.68 2.50 -1.97
C PHE A 221 14.79 3.72 -1.94
N VAL A 222 13.62 3.64 -2.60
CA VAL A 222 12.72 4.78 -2.78
C VAL A 222 11.25 4.38 -2.57
N ARG A 223 10.42 5.37 -2.21
CA ARG A 223 8.96 5.30 -2.29
C ARG A 223 8.40 6.46 -3.11
N TYR A 224 7.40 6.18 -3.94
CA TYR A 224 6.79 7.14 -4.86
C TYR A 224 5.83 8.10 -4.16
N GLN A 225 5.78 9.34 -4.66
CA GLN A 225 4.78 10.34 -4.29
C GLN A 225 4.34 11.10 -5.53
N PHE A 226 3.01 11.25 -5.73
CA PHE A 226 2.42 12.17 -6.68
C PHE A 226 1.82 13.34 -5.90
N ILE A 227 2.42 14.51 -6.02
CA ILE A 227 2.02 15.73 -5.30
C ILE A 227 1.28 16.64 -6.27
N PRO A 228 0.01 17.00 -6.00
CA PRO A 228 -0.76 17.85 -6.91
C PRO A 228 -0.16 19.25 -6.98
N LEU A 229 0.06 19.76 -8.18
CA LEU A 229 0.57 21.14 -8.35
C LEU A 229 -0.47 22.20 -7.98
N ALA A 230 -1.75 21.83 -8.02
CA ALA A 230 -2.85 22.68 -7.54
C ALA A 230 -2.95 22.78 -6.01
N GLY A 231 -2.10 22.03 -5.27
CA GLY A 231 -2.21 21.87 -3.83
C GLY A 231 -3.31 20.88 -3.42
N GLU A 232 -3.33 20.53 -2.13
CA GLU A 232 -4.37 19.67 -1.55
C GLU A 232 -5.59 20.50 -1.13
N ALA A 233 -6.80 20.00 -1.45
CA ALA A 233 -8.06 20.61 -1.05
C ALA A 233 -9.12 19.53 -0.79
N TYR A 234 -9.83 19.67 0.34
CA TYR A 234 -10.84 18.73 0.84
C TYR A 234 -12.14 19.44 1.11
N LEU A 235 -13.25 18.73 0.96
CA LEU A 235 -14.58 19.27 1.26
C LEU A 235 -14.78 19.40 2.77
N ASP A 236 -15.41 20.48 3.20
CA ASP A 236 -15.94 20.63 4.55
C ASP A 236 -17.28 19.88 4.72
N ALA A 237 -17.82 19.87 5.94
CA ALA A 237 -19.04 19.14 6.28
C ALA A 237 -20.26 19.60 5.47
N GLU A 238 -20.42 20.90 5.21
CA GLU A 238 -21.52 21.47 4.44
C GLU A 238 -21.39 21.08 2.96
N GLN A 239 -20.21 21.19 2.40
CA GLN A 239 -19.88 20.78 1.03
C GLN A 239 -20.10 19.27 0.83
N ILE A 240 -19.70 18.42 1.80
CA ILE A 240 -19.94 16.97 1.76
C ILE A 240 -21.45 16.68 1.75
N ALA A 241 -22.23 17.36 2.59
CA ALA A 241 -23.69 17.17 2.63
C ALA A 241 -24.34 17.52 1.29
N ALA A 242 -23.93 18.63 0.68
CA ALA A 242 -24.47 19.13 -0.60
C ALA A 242 -23.94 18.38 -1.84
N ALA A 243 -22.80 17.69 -1.76
CA ALA A 243 -22.17 17.04 -2.90
C ALA A 243 -23.04 15.93 -3.49
N ASP A 244 -23.04 15.83 -4.82
CA ASP A 244 -23.63 14.69 -5.53
C ASP A 244 -22.83 13.40 -5.27
N PRO A 245 -23.46 12.23 -5.23
CA PRO A 245 -22.76 10.95 -5.05
C PRO A 245 -21.63 10.65 -6.07
N ASN A 246 -21.66 11.26 -7.25
CA ASN A 246 -20.68 11.07 -8.34
C ASN A 246 -19.98 12.38 -8.70
N TYR A 247 -19.78 13.29 -7.73
CA TYR A 247 -19.25 14.63 -8.00
C TYR A 247 -17.84 14.62 -8.58
N LEU A 248 -16.99 13.66 -8.18
CA LEU A 248 -15.58 13.62 -8.60
C LEU A 248 -15.40 13.43 -10.10
N SER A 249 -16.25 12.62 -10.75
CA SER A 249 -16.18 12.44 -12.20
C SER A 249 -16.51 13.71 -12.96
N ARG A 250 -17.58 14.41 -12.55
CA ARG A 250 -17.98 15.69 -13.17
C ARG A 250 -17.00 16.82 -12.88
N GLU A 251 -16.46 16.86 -11.66
CA GLU A 251 -15.44 17.83 -11.29
C GLU A 251 -14.17 17.64 -12.16
N LEU A 252 -13.75 16.37 -12.33
CA LEU A 252 -12.59 16.01 -13.16
C LEU A 252 -12.76 16.53 -14.61
N GLU A 253 -13.91 16.27 -15.23
CA GLU A 253 -14.19 16.75 -16.59
C GLU A 253 -14.20 18.28 -16.67
N THR A 254 -14.86 18.94 -15.69
CA THR A 254 -14.90 20.40 -15.61
C THR A 254 -13.50 21.00 -15.46
N ARG A 255 -12.67 20.41 -14.59
CA ARG A 255 -11.30 20.87 -14.37
C ARG A 255 -10.42 20.68 -15.61
N LEU A 256 -10.53 19.54 -16.28
CA LEU A 256 -9.77 19.25 -17.49
C LEU A 256 -10.17 20.18 -18.66
N ALA A 257 -11.44 20.64 -18.70
CA ALA A 257 -11.86 21.65 -19.67
C ALA A 257 -11.23 23.04 -19.42
N GLN A 258 -10.79 23.32 -18.18
CA GLN A 258 -10.09 24.57 -17.82
C GLN A 258 -8.58 24.50 -18.01
N GLY A 259 -8.02 23.29 -18.00
CA GLY A 259 -6.58 23.09 -18.16
C GLY A 259 -6.12 21.70 -17.65
N PRO A 260 -4.84 21.38 -17.81
CA PRO A 260 -4.33 20.08 -17.41
C PRO A 260 -4.30 19.93 -15.89
N ILE A 261 -4.57 18.71 -15.42
CA ILE A 261 -4.34 18.31 -14.03
C ILE A 261 -2.91 17.80 -13.91
N GLN A 262 -2.12 18.46 -13.07
CA GLN A 262 -0.70 18.19 -12.98
C GLN A 262 -0.27 17.70 -11.59
N PHE A 263 0.66 16.74 -11.61
CA PHE A 263 1.32 16.24 -10.41
C PHE A 263 2.83 16.28 -10.59
N ARG A 264 3.53 16.69 -9.55
CA ARG A 264 4.96 16.42 -9.41
C ARG A 264 5.11 14.95 -8.98
N TRP A 265 5.78 14.16 -9.81
CA TRP A 265 6.24 12.85 -9.39
C TRP A 265 7.59 12.99 -8.71
N GLN A 266 7.66 12.58 -7.48
CA GLN A 266 8.88 12.59 -6.70
C GLN A 266 9.03 11.29 -5.91
N VAL A 267 10.22 11.04 -5.38
CA VAL A 267 10.51 9.92 -4.50
C VAL A 267 11.14 10.40 -3.21
N GLN A 268 10.78 9.75 -2.08
CA GLN A 268 11.59 9.78 -0.89
C GLN A 268 12.70 8.74 -1.01
N ILE A 269 13.92 9.07 -0.58
CA ILE A 269 15.06 8.15 -0.49
C ILE A 269 15.15 7.64 0.94
N ALA A 270 15.20 6.31 1.10
CA ALA A 270 15.36 5.68 2.40
C ALA A 270 16.71 6.02 3.04
N SER A 271 16.72 6.18 4.35
CA SER A 271 17.92 6.07 5.17
C SER A 271 18.19 4.61 5.56
N SER A 272 19.38 4.33 6.11
CA SER A 272 19.72 2.99 6.60
C SER A 272 18.87 2.52 7.79
N ALA A 273 18.15 3.44 8.45
CA ALA A 273 17.26 3.14 9.56
C ALA A 273 15.81 2.87 9.15
N ASP A 274 15.46 3.10 7.88
CA ASP A 274 14.08 2.94 7.40
C ASP A 274 13.79 1.48 7.05
N ASP A 275 12.60 1.05 7.43
CA ASP A 275 12.10 -0.27 7.06
C ASP A 275 11.59 -0.23 5.61
N ILE A 276 12.32 -0.90 4.72
CA ILE A 276 11.95 -0.95 3.29
C ILE A 276 10.91 -2.04 3.00
N GLY A 277 10.74 -3.02 3.88
CA GLY A 277 9.83 -4.15 3.71
C GLY A 277 8.46 -3.96 4.33
N ASP A 278 8.26 -2.94 5.16
CA ASP A 278 6.99 -2.69 5.86
C ASP A 278 6.23 -1.49 5.25
N PRO A 279 5.24 -1.73 4.37
CA PRO A 279 4.47 -0.67 3.74
C PRO A 279 3.54 0.07 4.72
N SER A 280 3.30 -0.48 5.90
CA SER A 280 2.42 0.15 6.91
C SER A 280 3.08 1.33 7.61
N LYS A 281 4.41 1.40 7.59
CA LYS A 281 5.21 2.48 8.17
C LYS A 281 5.52 3.55 7.12
N ALA A 282 4.97 4.74 7.28
CA ALA A 282 5.43 5.89 6.50
C ALA A 282 6.88 6.23 6.89
N TRP A 283 7.73 6.55 5.90
CA TRP A 283 9.05 7.07 6.20
C TRP A 283 8.96 8.51 6.72
N PRO A 284 9.89 8.94 7.58
CA PRO A 284 9.91 10.29 8.13
C PRO A 284 9.86 11.37 7.03
N ALA A 285 9.14 12.47 7.30
CA ALA A 285 8.92 13.51 6.31
C ALA A 285 10.19 14.30 5.93
N ASP A 286 11.24 14.22 6.74
CA ASP A 286 12.54 14.86 6.53
C ASP A 286 13.50 14.08 5.62
N ARG A 287 13.06 12.92 5.08
CA ARG A 287 13.87 12.16 4.12
C ARG A 287 14.11 12.97 2.86
N GLN A 288 15.31 12.77 2.29
CA GLN A 288 15.65 13.37 1.01
C GLN A 288 14.59 13.05 -0.04
N VAL A 289 14.17 14.08 -0.79
CA VAL A 289 13.22 13.97 -1.89
C VAL A 289 13.94 14.30 -3.18
N VAL A 290 13.68 13.50 -4.22
CA VAL A 290 14.15 13.75 -5.59
C VAL A 290 12.95 13.80 -6.52
N GLU A 291 12.85 14.89 -7.29
CA GLU A 291 11.84 15.04 -8.34
C GLU A 291 12.20 14.15 -9.54
N LEU A 292 11.22 13.36 -9.99
CA LEU A 292 11.33 12.50 -11.18
C LEU A 292 10.75 13.16 -12.43
N GLY A 293 9.81 14.08 -12.28
CA GLY A 293 9.19 14.82 -13.40
C GLY A 293 7.76 15.24 -13.12
N ILE A 294 7.08 15.69 -14.18
CA ILE A 294 5.71 16.20 -14.13
C ILE A 294 4.78 15.31 -14.95
N LEU A 295 3.72 14.80 -14.30
CA LEU A 295 2.55 14.21 -14.94
C LEU A 295 1.58 15.32 -15.30
N SER A 296 1.03 15.28 -16.50
CA SER A 296 0.07 16.28 -17.00
C SER A 296 -1.08 15.56 -17.71
N PHE A 297 -2.22 15.39 -17.04
CA PHE A 297 -3.43 14.80 -17.62
C PHE A 297 -4.24 15.86 -18.32
N THR A 298 -4.72 15.57 -19.53
CA THR A 298 -5.35 16.56 -20.40
C THR A 298 -6.77 16.21 -20.79
N ARG A 299 -7.19 14.94 -20.68
CA ARG A 299 -8.55 14.52 -21.03
C ARG A 299 -8.95 13.20 -20.37
N VAL A 300 -10.23 13.03 -20.18
CA VAL A 300 -10.86 11.73 -19.86
C VAL A 300 -10.89 10.83 -21.09
N ILE A 301 -10.62 9.56 -20.93
CA ILE A 301 -10.91 8.53 -21.92
C ILE A 301 -12.28 7.94 -21.56
N PRO A 302 -13.33 8.21 -22.37
CA PRO A 302 -14.66 7.75 -22.07
C PRO A 302 -14.81 6.25 -22.29
N GLY A 303 -15.78 5.67 -21.62
CA GLY A 303 -16.18 4.26 -21.79
C GLY A 303 -15.75 3.38 -20.62
N GLU A 304 -16.75 2.79 -19.99
CA GLU A 304 -16.54 1.86 -18.87
C GLU A 304 -15.74 0.64 -19.31
N GLN A 305 -15.99 0.12 -20.51
CA GLN A 305 -15.26 -1.02 -21.07
C GLN A 305 -13.75 -0.73 -21.19
N VAL A 306 -13.36 0.50 -21.55
CA VAL A 306 -11.94 0.91 -21.56
C VAL A 306 -11.36 0.84 -20.15
N SER A 307 -12.11 1.33 -19.16
CA SER A 307 -11.71 1.26 -17.76
C SER A 307 -11.58 -0.20 -17.30
N GLN A 308 -12.50 -1.06 -17.66
CA GLN A 308 -12.50 -2.47 -17.23
C GLN A 308 -11.39 -3.30 -17.91
N ASN A 309 -11.09 -3.05 -19.18
CA ASN A 309 -10.04 -3.77 -19.92
C ASN A 309 -8.63 -3.31 -19.53
N LEU A 310 -8.48 -2.10 -18.99
CA LEU A 310 -7.18 -1.57 -18.61
C LEU A 310 -6.65 -2.26 -17.34
N GLN A 311 -5.52 -2.92 -17.46
CA GLN A 311 -4.80 -3.54 -16.34
C GLN A 311 -3.55 -2.72 -16.03
N PHE A 312 -3.45 -2.20 -14.81
CA PHE A 312 -2.19 -1.72 -14.26
C PHE A 312 -1.55 -2.85 -13.47
N GLN A 313 -0.25 -3.04 -13.64
CA GLN A 313 0.49 -4.10 -13.00
C GLN A 313 1.49 -3.52 -11.99
N PRO A 314 1.20 -3.51 -10.68
CA PRO A 314 2.18 -3.08 -9.67
C PRO A 314 3.45 -3.92 -9.78
N GLY A 315 4.60 -3.27 -9.79
CA GLY A 315 5.88 -3.94 -10.00
C GLY A 315 6.19 -4.34 -11.44
N ALA A 316 5.41 -3.87 -12.45
CA ALA A 316 5.85 -3.82 -13.83
C ALA A 316 6.93 -2.74 -13.95
N VAL A 317 8.17 -3.13 -13.69
CA VAL A 317 9.34 -2.26 -13.65
C VAL A 317 10.19 -2.42 -14.91
N THR A 318 11.07 -1.45 -15.15
CA THR A 318 12.00 -1.43 -16.29
C THR A 318 13.45 -1.38 -15.80
N ALA A 319 14.41 -1.49 -16.70
CA ALA A 319 15.84 -1.42 -16.37
C ALA A 319 16.15 -0.22 -15.45
N GLY A 320 16.92 -0.44 -14.38
CA GLY A 320 17.24 0.57 -13.37
C GLY A 320 16.23 0.73 -12.25
N ILE A 321 15.15 -0.07 -12.25
CA ILE A 321 14.18 -0.17 -11.17
C ILE A 321 13.94 -1.65 -10.84
N GLU A 322 14.00 -2.01 -9.57
CA GLU A 322 13.70 -3.34 -9.04
C GLU A 322 12.66 -3.21 -7.92
N THR A 323 11.81 -4.21 -7.76
CA THR A 323 10.90 -4.30 -6.58
C THR A 323 11.73 -4.68 -5.35
N ALA A 324 11.42 -4.08 -4.19
CA ALA A 324 12.16 -4.29 -2.96
C ALA A 324 11.25 -4.61 -1.75
N ASP A 325 10.02 -5.03 -2.01
CA ASP A 325 8.97 -5.27 -1.01
C ASP A 325 8.19 -6.53 -1.42
N ASP A 326 8.12 -7.52 -0.52
CA ASP A 326 7.47 -8.82 -0.77
C ASP A 326 5.97 -8.72 -1.04
N MET A 327 5.30 -7.66 -0.56
CA MET A 327 3.88 -7.43 -0.86
C MET A 327 3.64 -7.26 -2.37
N LEU A 328 4.61 -6.72 -3.12
CA LEU A 328 4.53 -6.60 -4.57
C LEU A 328 4.42 -7.97 -5.26
N ASP A 329 4.99 -9.03 -4.70
CA ASP A 329 4.92 -10.37 -5.29
C ASP A 329 3.51 -10.96 -5.21
N VAL A 330 2.79 -10.72 -4.10
CA VAL A 330 1.37 -11.08 -3.99
C VAL A 330 0.52 -10.25 -4.93
N ARG A 331 0.78 -8.93 -5.00
CA ARG A 331 0.07 -8.02 -5.92
C ARG A 331 0.25 -8.42 -7.38
N LYS A 332 1.47 -8.76 -7.81
CA LYS A 332 1.75 -9.25 -9.18
C LYS A 332 0.91 -10.48 -9.54
N LYS A 333 0.63 -11.36 -8.57
CA LYS A 333 -0.16 -12.58 -8.77
C LYS A 333 -1.68 -12.33 -8.73
N SER A 334 -2.14 -11.37 -7.92
CA SER A 334 -3.56 -11.10 -7.70
C SER A 334 -4.20 -10.30 -8.83
N TYR A 335 -3.48 -9.34 -9.40
CA TYR A 335 -4.02 -8.44 -10.42
C TYR A 335 -4.46 -9.17 -11.71
N PRO A 336 -3.69 -10.13 -12.27
CA PRO A 336 -4.15 -10.92 -13.43
C PRO A 336 -5.41 -11.72 -13.15
N ILE A 337 -5.59 -12.25 -11.93
CA ILE A 337 -6.79 -13.00 -11.53
C ILE A 337 -8.01 -12.08 -11.58
N SER A 338 -7.93 -10.92 -10.95
CA SER A 338 -9.02 -9.94 -10.99
C SER A 338 -9.32 -9.43 -12.41
N VAL A 339 -8.36 -9.44 -13.34
CA VAL A 339 -8.61 -9.18 -14.78
C VAL A 339 -9.40 -10.32 -15.41
N SER A 340 -8.95 -11.56 -15.21
CA SER A 340 -9.61 -12.75 -15.79
C SER A 340 -11.07 -12.86 -15.33
N GLU A 341 -11.38 -12.54 -14.07
CA GLU A 341 -12.75 -12.54 -13.56
C GLU A 341 -13.65 -11.51 -14.26
N ARG A 342 -13.11 -10.34 -14.63
CA ARG A 342 -13.86 -9.33 -15.39
C ARG A 342 -14.06 -9.71 -16.86
N GLU A 343 -13.12 -10.44 -17.45
CA GLU A 343 -13.19 -10.90 -18.85
C GLU A 343 -14.15 -12.08 -19.02
N SER A 344 -14.29 -12.93 -18.01
CA SER A 344 -15.20 -14.08 -18.04
C SER A 344 -16.69 -13.72 -18.09
N LYS A 345 -17.04 -12.45 -17.92
CA LYS A 345 -18.40 -11.91 -18.05
C LYS A 345 -18.82 -11.65 -19.51
N LYS A 346 -17.87 -11.75 -20.45
CA LYS A 346 -18.15 -11.59 -21.90
C LYS A 346 -18.59 -12.87 -22.55
#